data_48937642f096961f4390f4e25e1c91f9
#
_entry.id   48937642f096961f4390f4e25e1c91f9
#
_cell.length_a   1.000
_cell.length_b   1.000
_cell.length_c   1.000
_cell.angle_alpha   90.00
_cell.angle_beta   90.00
_cell.angle_gamma   90.00
#
_symmetry.space_group_name_H-M   'P 1'
#
loop_
_entity.id
_entity.type
_entity.pdbx_description
1 polymer ?
#
loop_
_entity_poly.entity_id
_entity_poly.type
_entity_poly.pdbx_seq_one_letter_code
_entity_poly.pdbx_strand_id
1 'polypeptide(L)'
;NHFSACVPGSTNFYVNKAGIHFSQMKASDLILITKENINEFKDKPEIVDSTALNIHGTIHEKAPHAKCIFHVHSKYATVLSTLKNPKLKPIDQNTMIF
;
A
#
# COMPACT_ATOMS: atom_id res chain seq x y z
N ASN A 1 0.06 -4.65 -7.54
CA ASN A 1 -0.76 -4.27 -6.39
C ASN A 1 -0.08 -4.69 -5.09
N HIS A 2 -0.09 -3.82 -4.09
CA HIS A 2 0.45 -4.12 -2.78
C HIS A 2 -0.29 -3.32 -1.70
N PHE A 3 -0.28 -3.86 -0.49
CA PHE A 3 -0.88 -3.20 0.65
C PHE A 3 0.02 -3.33 1.89
N SER A 4 -0.18 -2.44 2.84
CA SER A 4 0.51 -2.50 4.12
C SER A 4 -0.37 -2.04 5.27
N ALA A 5 0.00 -2.49 6.47
CA ALA A 5 -0.61 -2.04 7.72
C ALA A 5 0.48 -1.77 8.76
N CYS A 6 0.41 -0.60 9.37
CA CYS A 6 1.35 -0.16 10.38
C CYS A 6 1.17 -0.94 11.69
N VAL A 7 2.27 -1.29 12.34
CA VAL A 7 2.23 -1.82 13.71
C VAL A 7 1.83 -0.69 14.66
N PRO A 8 0.84 -0.88 15.54
CA PRO A 8 0.42 0.17 16.47
C PRO A 8 1.59 0.74 17.29
N GLY A 9 1.67 2.07 17.38
CA GLY A 9 2.72 2.77 18.13
C GLY A 9 4.11 2.78 17.50
N SER A 10 4.22 2.32 16.23
CA SER A 10 5.50 2.18 15.52
C SER A 10 5.39 2.69 14.09
N THR A 11 6.53 2.89 13.44
CA THR A 11 6.65 3.07 11.98
C THR A 11 6.89 1.76 11.24
N ASN A 12 7.05 0.65 11.97
CA ASN A 12 7.13 -0.68 11.38
C ASN A 12 5.79 -1.07 10.75
N PHE A 13 5.82 -1.82 9.67
CA PHE A 13 4.60 -2.21 8.97
C PHE A 13 4.70 -3.60 8.37
N TYR A 14 3.57 -4.27 8.27
CA TYR A 14 3.44 -5.48 7.49
C TYR A 14 3.12 -5.12 6.03
N VAL A 15 3.73 -5.82 5.09
CA VAL A 15 3.48 -5.70 3.65
C VAL A 15 3.28 -7.10 3.06
N ASN A 16 2.48 -7.21 2.03
CA ASN A 16 2.29 -8.48 1.34
C ASN A 16 3.54 -8.93 0.59
N LYS A 17 3.80 -10.23 0.61
CA LYS A 17 4.85 -10.85 -0.19
C LYS A 17 4.57 -10.69 -1.69
N ALA A 18 5.63 -10.46 -2.47
CA ALA A 18 5.55 -10.39 -3.93
C ALA A 18 5.20 -11.76 -4.56
N GLY A 19 4.56 -11.73 -5.72
CA GLY A 19 4.31 -12.93 -6.52
C GLY A 19 3.18 -13.84 -6.03
N ILE A 20 2.52 -13.54 -4.91
CA ILE A 20 1.37 -14.30 -4.42
C ILE A 20 0.07 -13.60 -4.83
N HIS A 21 -0.82 -14.33 -5.51
CA HIS A 21 -2.15 -13.81 -5.81
C HIS A 21 -2.95 -13.61 -4.52
N PHE A 22 -3.68 -12.48 -4.40
CA PHE A 22 -4.37 -12.13 -3.16
C PHE A 22 -5.37 -13.19 -2.66
N SER A 23 -6.00 -13.95 -3.58
CA SER A 23 -6.91 -15.05 -3.18
C SER A 23 -6.20 -16.23 -2.50
N GLN A 24 -4.87 -16.30 -2.60
CA GLN A 24 -4.05 -17.37 -2.02
C GLN A 24 -3.23 -16.89 -0.83
N MET A 25 -3.23 -15.58 -0.57
CA MET A 25 -2.43 -14.96 0.48
C MET A 25 -2.95 -15.32 1.87
N LYS A 26 -2.04 -15.64 2.76
CA LYS A 26 -2.29 -15.95 4.18
C LYS A 26 -1.60 -14.91 5.06
N ALA A 27 -2.01 -14.80 6.31
CA ALA A 27 -1.36 -13.92 7.27
C ALA A 27 0.14 -14.22 7.44
N SER A 28 0.53 -15.49 7.30
CA SER A 28 1.95 -15.93 7.33
C SER A 28 2.78 -15.47 6.14
N ASP A 29 2.14 -14.97 5.07
CA ASP A 29 2.82 -14.44 3.88
C ASP A 29 3.11 -12.92 4.00
N LEU A 30 2.68 -12.31 5.10
CA LEU A 30 2.98 -10.91 5.37
C LEU A 30 4.39 -10.77 5.94
N ILE A 31 5.13 -9.81 5.43
CA ILE A 31 6.51 -9.52 5.81
C ILE A 31 6.52 -8.30 6.72
N LEU A 32 7.11 -8.43 7.91
CA LEU A 32 7.34 -7.30 8.80
C LEU A 32 8.55 -6.49 8.32
N ILE A 33 8.32 -5.24 7.99
CA ILE A 33 9.35 -4.27 7.62
C ILE A 33 9.65 -3.36 8.81
N THR A 34 10.92 -3.24 9.12
CA THR A 34 11.46 -2.37 10.16
C THR A 34 12.56 -1.49 9.58
N LYS A 35 13.01 -0.49 10.33
CA LYS A 35 14.12 0.38 9.92
C LYS A 35 15.43 -0.42 9.72
N GLU A 36 15.60 -1.49 10.48
CA GLU A 36 16.80 -2.32 10.45
C GLU A 36 16.86 -3.23 9.21
N ASN A 37 15.70 -3.77 8.77
CA ASN A 37 15.66 -4.76 7.70
C ASN A 37 15.20 -4.21 6.33
N ILE A 38 14.69 -3.00 6.26
CA ILE A 38 14.14 -2.44 5.00
C ILE A 38 15.16 -2.45 3.85
N ASN A 39 16.41 -2.15 4.14
CA ASN A 39 17.46 -2.14 3.12
C ASN A 39 17.78 -3.55 2.61
N GLU A 40 17.72 -4.57 3.45
CA GLU A 40 17.88 -5.96 3.04
C GLU A 40 16.79 -6.37 2.03
N PHE A 41 15.54 -5.98 2.28
CA PHE A 41 14.42 -6.31 1.38
C PHE A 41 14.41 -5.50 0.09
N LYS A 42 15.01 -4.32 0.05
CA LYS A 42 15.17 -3.55 -1.20
C LYS A 42 15.97 -4.30 -2.26
N ASP A 43 16.90 -5.15 -1.84
CA ASP A 43 17.74 -5.96 -2.71
C ASP A 43 17.12 -7.32 -3.05
N LYS A 44 15.89 -7.60 -2.56
CA LYS A 44 15.16 -8.87 -2.74
C LYS A 44 13.76 -8.63 -3.32
N PRO A 45 13.65 -8.09 -4.56
CA PRO A 45 12.34 -7.74 -5.16
C PRO A 45 11.43 -8.95 -5.38
N GLU A 46 11.97 -10.16 -5.40
CA GLU A 46 11.21 -11.42 -5.46
C GLU A 46 10.47 -11.74 -4.14
N ILE A 47 10.88 -11.11 -3.03
CA ILE A 47 10.24 -11.28 -1.72
C ILE A 47 9.25 -10.15 -1.46
N VAL A 48 9.70 -8.89 -1.62
CA VAL A 48 8.86 -7.70 -1.45
C VAL A 48 9.13 -6.73 -2.59
N ASP A 49 8.07 -6.27 -3.23
CA ASP A 49 8.18 -5.27 -4.29
C ASP A 49 8.90 -4.01 -3.77
N SER A 50 10.00 -3.63 -4.43
CA SER A 50 10.80 -2.48 -4.03
C SER A 50 10.03 -1.16 -4.10
N THR A 51 9.05 -1.05 -5.01
CA THR A 51 8.16 0.13 -5.09
C THR A 51 7.24 0.20 -3.88
N ALA A 52 6.78 -0.96 -3.38
CA ALA A 52 6.01 -1.03 -2.14
C ALA A 52 6.81 -0.51 -0.94
N LEU A 53 8.08 -0.94 -0.79
CA LEU A 53 8.93 -0.47 0.30
C LEU A 53 9.14 1.04 0.27
N ASN A 54 9.37 1.62 -0.89
CA ASN A 54 9.58 3.05 -1.03
C ASN A 54 8.31 3.86 -0.77
N ILE A 55 7.19 3.47 -1.38
CA ILE A 55 5.91 4.18 -1.24
C ILE A 55 5.38 4.04 0.19
N HIS A 56 5.21 2.80 0.67
CA HIS A 56 4.59 2.54 1.96
C HIS A 56 5.49 2.97 3.12
N GLY A 57 6.81 2.72 3.03
CA GLY A 57 7.76 3.15 4.05
C GLY A 57 7.75 4.66 4.24
N THR A 58 7.76 5.41 3.13
CA THR A 58 7.70 6.89 3.19
C THR A 58 6.37 7.39 3.77
N ILE A 59 5.25 6.80 3.37
CA ILE A 59 3.93 7.23 3.88
C ILE A 59 3.80 6.91 5.38
N HIS A 60 4.17 5.71 5.83
CA HIS A 60 4.11 5.35 7.25
C HIS A 60 5.04 6.22 8.12
N GLU A 61 6.16 6.68 7.56
CA GLU A 61 7.07 7.59 8.25
C GLU A 61 6.52 9.02 8.31
N LYS A 62 6.01 9.56 7.18
CA LYS A 62 5.63 10.97 7.03
C LYS A 62 4.19 11.26 7.39
N ALA A 63 3.31 10.27 7.34
CA ALA A 63 1.88 10.38 7.61
C ALA A 63 1.44 9.38 8.71
N PRO A 64 1.73 9.64 10.00
CA PRO A 64 1.48 8.68 11.08
C PRO A 64 0.00 8.36 11.30
N HIS A 65 -0.92 9.12 10.71
CA HIS A 65 -2.36 8.82 10.68
C HIS A 65 -2.72 7.74 9.65
N ALA A 66 -1.90 7.53 8.62
CA ALA A 66 -2.11 6.52 7.58
C ALA A 66 -1.73 5.12 8.10
N LYS A 67 -2.67 4.45 8.77
CA LYS A 67 -2.42 3.14 9.39
C LYS A 67 -2.44 1.98 8.40
N CYS A 68 -3.18 2.11 7.30
CA CYS A 68 -3.24 1.15 6.20
C CYS A 68 -3.06 1.88 4.87
N ILE A 69 -2.34 1.25 3.95
CA ILE A 69 -2.07 1.80 2.62
C ILE A 69 -2.36 0.71 1.59
N PHE A 70 -3.11 1.08 0.55
CA PHE A 70 -3.41 0.22 -0.58
C PHE A 70 -2.93 0.89 -1.87
N HIS A 71 -2.03 0.24 -2.58
CA HIS A 71 -1.66 0.59 -3.95
C HIS A 71 -2.37 -0.36 -4.89
N VAL A 72 -3.31 0.16 -5.65
CA VAL A 72 -4.16 -0.62 -6.55
C VAL A 72 -4.25 0.04 -7.92
N HIS A 73 -4.56 -0.78 -8.95
CA HIS A 73 -4.79 -0.34 -10.31
C HIS A 73 -6.25 -0.60 -10.70
N SER A 74 -7.20 -0.13 -9.87
CA SER A 74 -8.61 -0.28 -10.22
C SER A 74 -8.94 0.55 -11.45
N LYS A 75 -9.67 -0.06 -12.40
CA LYS A 75 -9.94 0.51 -13.72
C LYS A 75 -10.45 1.96 -13.66
N TYR A 76 -11.49 2.19 -12.89
CA TYR A 76 -12.15 3.50 -12.86
C TYR A 76 -11.37 4.54 -12.06
N ALA A 77 -10.73 4.17 -10.96
CA ALA A 77 -9.87 5.08 -10.21
C ALA A 77 -8.63 5.50 -11.04
N THR A 78 -8.05 4.54 -11.78
CA THR A 78 -6.94 4.83 -12.70
C THR A 78 -7.37 5.80 -13.80
N VAL A 79 -8.53 5.57 -14.43
CA VAL A 79 -9.07 6.50 -15.44
C VAL A 79 -9.28 7.88 -14.84
N LEU A 80 -9.92 7.98 -13.67
CA LEU A 80 -10.16 9.25 -13.00
C LEU A 80 -8.86 10.01 -12.72
N SER A 81 -7.82 9.31 -12.26
CA SER A 81 -6.51 9.91 -11.94
C SER A 81 -5.77 10.47 -13.16
N THR A 82 -6.10 10.04 -14.38
CA THR A 82 -5.50 10.53 -15.62
C THR A 82 -6.21 11.74 -16.21
N LEU A 83 -7.37 12.13 -15.67
CA LEU A 83 -8.10 13.27 -16.16
C LEU A 83 -7.44 14.60 -15.76
N LYS A 84 -7.52 15.60 -16.63
CA LYS A 84 -7.04 16.97 -16.34
C LYS A 84 -7.70 17.57 -15.09
N ASN A 85 -8.96 17.21 -14.82
CA ASN A 85 -9.69 17.60 -13.61
C ASN A 85 -10.29 16.36 -12.95
N PRO A 86 -9.55 15.70 -12.04
CA PRO A 86 -9.94 14.42 -11.43
C PRO A 86 -10.91 14.60 -10.25
N LYS A 87 -11.74 15.64 -10.23
CA LYS A 87 -12.70 15.84 -9.16
C LYS A 87 -13.80 14.80 -9.22
N LEU A 88 -13.96 14.07 -8.12
CA LEU A 88 -15.11 13.20 -7.91
C LEU A 88 -16.34 14.08 -7.67
N LYS A 89 -17.39 13.87 -8.49
CA LYS A 89 -18.66 14.58 -8.31
C LYS A 89 -19.58 13.74 -7.42
N PRO A 90 -20.24 14.34 -6.42
CA PRO A 90 -21.19 13.63 -5.55
C PRO A 90 -22.51 13.39 -6.29
N ILE A 91 -22.53 12.37 -7.14
CA ILE A 91 -23.70 12.03 -7.97
C ILE A 91 -24.58 10.93 -7.37
N ASP A 92 -24.09 10.23 -6.38
CA ASP A 92 -24.79 9.19 -5.65
C ASP A 92 -24.32 9.10 -4.19
N GLN A 93 -25.00 8.28 -3.40
CA GLN A 93 -24.70 8.12 -1.97
C GLN A 93 -23.27 7.65 -1.73
N ASN A 94 -22.70 6.78 -2.57
CA ASN A 94 -21.35 6.26 -2.39
C ASN A 94 -20.31 7.35 -2.66
N THR A 95 -20.52 8.20 -3.66
CA THR A 95 -19.60 9.30 -3.98
C THR A 95 -19.69 10.47 -3.00
N MET A 96 -20.73 10.53 -2.16
CA MET A 96 -20.87 11.55 -1.10
C MET A 96 -20.05 11.26 0.17
N ILE A 97 -19.41 10.09 0.25
CA ILE A 97 -18.57 9.70 1.39
C ILE A 97 -17.15 10.30 1.29
N PHE A 98 -16.73 10.75 0.12
CA PHE A 98 -15.38 11.27 -0.18
C PHE A 98 -15.31 12.80 -0.19
#